data_2d23d42973037a3235dcff034641983a
#
_entry.id   2d23d42973037a3235dcff034641983a
#
_cell.length_a   1.000
_cell.length_b   1.000
_cell.length_c   1.000
_cell.angle_alpha   90.00
_cell.angle_beta   90.00
_cell.angle_gamma   90.00
#
_symmetry.space_group_name_H-M   'P 1'
#
loop_
_entity.id
_entity.type
_entity.pdbx_description
1 polymer ?
#
loop_
_entity_poly.entity_id
_entity_poly.type
_entity_poly.pdbx_seq_one_letter_code
_entity_poly.pdbx_strand_id
1 'polypeptide(L)'
;MTEGFFPLTVKKLVRETADATTLYFEIPENLKDTFVYTAGQYLTFEVELAGEKVRRSYSLCTYAGVDAMPAVTVKKVDGGKMSNYLNAEIKESDVLSVMPPMGKFTVVPDASRAAHYVLFGGGSGITPVLGIAKAVLADEPNSKVTLVYANRNPDSVIFKQVLTDMEKVSNGRFKVHHNYDSAPLTYFGLKGMLTADKVQSIVKSKIGGSFDQYQYFICGPGPMMEVIKDGLRNLGISGDRVNTEYFSAPTSKSVADEKPSQSTDFNGVSEVTLTVYGKTHTITCDQNTTILNAAMKQGIDPPYSCTVGVCTTCRAKVTAGKMHMLEREG
;
A
#
# COMPACT_ATOMS: atom_id res chain seq x y z
N MET A 1 -8.00 14.06 -21.14
CA MET A 1 -7.60 13.03 -20.16
C MET A 1 -6.09 13.08 -20.07
N THR A 2 -5.52 13.00 -18.90
CA THR A 2 -4.06 13.01 -18.69
C THR A 2 -3.43 11.76 -19.29
N GLU A 3 -2.29 11.88 -19.96
CA GLU A 3 -1.56 10.74 -20.56
C GLU A 3 -1.23 9.70 -19.48
N GLY A 4 -1.46 8.42 -19.77
CA GLY A 4 -1.28 7.32 -18.80
C GLY A 4 -2.45 7.09 -17.83
N PHE A 5 -3.53 7.86 -17.92
CA PHE A 5 -4.77 7.67 -17.18
C PHE A 5 -5.91 7.20 -18.08
N PHE A 6 -6.74 6.33 -17.55
CA PHE A 6 -7.86 5.71 -18.24
C PHE A 6 -9.16 5.90 -17.46
N PRO A 7 -10.31 6.07 -18.14
CA PRO A 7 -11.60 6.17 -17.47
C PRO A 7 -12.05 4.80 -16.97
N LEU A 8 -12.29 4.67 -15.68
CA LEU A 8 -12.94 3.50 -15.11
C LEU A 8 -14.25 3.87 -14.45
N THR A 9 -15.29 3.10 -14.73
CA THR A 9 -16.61 3.28 -14.12
C THR A 9 -16.65 2.62 -12.75
N VAL A 10 -17.12 3.36 -11.75
CA VAL A 10 -17.44 2.83 -10.42
C VAL A 10 -18.72 2.00 -10.55
N LYS A 11 -18.59 0.68 -10.49
CA LYS A 11 -19.71 -0.26 -10.68
C LYS A 11 -20.52 -0.50 -9.42
N LYS A 12 -19.84 -0.45 -8.26
CA LYS A 12 -20.46 -0.72 -6.96
C LYS A 12 -19.70 0.00 -5.86
N LEU A 13 -20.44 0.46 -4.86
CA LEU A 13 -19.90 1.04 -3.62
C LEU A 13 -20.35 0.20 -2.42
N VAL A 14 -19.41 -0.07 -1.51
CA VAL A 14 -19.71 -0.75 -0.23
C VAL A 14 -19.17 0.08 0.91
N ARG A 15 -20.05 0.48 1.85
CA ARG A 15 -19.66 1.15 3.08
C ARG A 15 -19.14 0.11 4.07
N GLU A 16 -17.84 0.10 4.29
CA GLU A 16 -17.18 -0.87 5.20
C GLU A 16 -17.31 -0.45 6.68
N THR A 17 -17.07 0.85 6.92
CA THR A 17 -17.18 1.48 8.25
C THR A 17 -17.73 2.90 8.09
N ALA A 18 -17.93 3.63 9.16
CA ALA A 18 -18.38 5.03 9.12
C ALA A 18 -17.40 5.94 8.31
N ASP A 19 -16.12 5.55 8.22
CA ASP A 19 -15.05 6.32 7.60
C ASP A 19 -14.33 5.60 6.43
N ALA A 20 -14.84 4.45 5.97
CA ALA A 20 -14.21 3.70 4.88
C ALA A 20 -15.23 3.17 3.87
N THR A 21 -14.93 3.32 2.57
CA THR A 21 -15.76 2.86 1.45
C THR A 21 -14.92 2.09 0.45
N THR A 22 -15.42 0.95 -0.01
CA THR A 22 -14.86 0.16 -1.10
C THR A 22 -15.50 0.56 -2.42
N LEU A 23 -14.67 0.86 -3.41
CA LEU A 23 -15.05 1.18 -4.78
C LEU A 23 -14.66 0.00 -5.68
N TYR A 24 -15.64 -0.60 -6.35
CA TYR A 24 -15.46 -1.65 -7.34
C TYR A 24 -15.53 -1.06 -8.74
N PHE A 25 -14.61 -1.47 -9.63
CA PHE A 25 -14.48 -0.91 -10.96
C PHE A 25 -14.85 -1.91 -12.04
N GLU A 26 -15.61 -1.45 -13.03
CA GLU A 26 -15.78 -2.16 -14.29
C GLU A 26 -14.59 -1.86 -15.19
N ILE A 27 -13.90 -2.91 -15.65
CA ILE A 27 -12.80 -2.76 -16.59
C ILE A 27 -13.35 -2.99 -18.01
N PRO A 28 -13.33 -1.95 -18.88
CA PRO A 28 -13.73 -2.09 -20.27
C PRO A 28 -12.91 -3.18 -20.99
N GLU A 29 -13.54 -3.84 -21.98
CA GLU A 29 -12.91 -4.96 -22.71
C GLU A 29 -11.54 -4.59 -23.30
N ASN A 30 -11.45 -3.40 -23.91
CA ASN A 30 -10.22 -2.88 -24.51
C ASN A 30 -9.14 -2.46 -23.50
N LEU A 31 -9.43 -2.48 -22.21
CA LEU A 31 -8.49 -2.15 -21.12
C LEU A 31 -8.14 -3.35 -20.26
N LYS A 32 -8.68 -4.54 -20.51
CA LYS A 32 -8.44 -5.73 -19.68
C LYS A 32 -6.95 -6.05 -19.54
N ASP A 33 -6.19 -6.04 -20.64
CA ASP A 33 -4.75 -6.30 -20.60
C ASP A 33 -3.97 -5.18 -19.88
N THR A 34 -4.46 -3.94 -19.93
CA THR A 34 -3.84 -2.79 -19.27
C THR A 34 -4.05 -2.83 -17.75
N PHE A 35 -5.16 -3.41 -17.29
CA PHE A 35 -5.53 -3.47 -15.87
C PHE A 35 -5.36 -4.87 -15.23
N VAL A 36 -4.55 -5.73 -15.84
CA VAL A 36 -4.07 -6.95 -15.17
C VAL A 36 -3.23 -6.56 -13.96
N TYR A 37 -3.48 -7.17 -12.81
CA TYR A 37 -2.77 -6.84 -11.57
C TYR A 37 -2.36 -8.06 -10.77
N THR A 38 -1.33 -7.88 -9.98
CA THR A 38 -0.85 -8.81 -8.96
C THR A 38 -1.37 -8.38 -7.59
N ALA A 39 -1.73 -9.34 -6.73
CA ALA A 39 -2.20 -9.06 -5.38
C ALA A 39 -1.21 -8.18 -4.59
N GLY A 40 -1.72 -7.11 -3.98
CA GLY A 40 -0.94 -6.12 -3.24
C GLY A 40 -0.57 -4.87 -4.04
N GLN A 41 -0.77 -4.84 -5.37
CA GLN A 41 -0.62 -3.62 -6.17
C GLN A 41 -1.70 -2.58 -5.83
N TYR A 42 -1.49 -1.34 -6.30
CA TYR A 42 -2.39 -0.21 -6.10
C TYR A 42 -2.81 0.43 -7.42
N LEU A 43 -3.90 1.19 -7.39
CA LEU A 43 -4.35 2.11 -8.44
C LEU A 43 -4.08 3.55 -8.01
N THR A 44 -3.65 4.40 -8.96
CA THR A 44 -3.51 5.84 -8.74
C THR A 44 -4.66 6.56 -9.41
N PHE A 45 -5.38 7.36 -8.64
CA PHE A 45 -6.51 8.18 -9.09
C PHE A 45 -6.08 9.61 -9.30
N GLU A 46 -6.62 10.26 -10.32
CA GLU A 46 -6.52 11.68 -10.57
C GLU A 46 -7.91 12.31 -10.56
N VAL A 47 -8.08 13.36 -9.78
CA VAL A 47 -9.32 14.15 -9.70
C VAL A 47 -8.96 15.62 -9.64
N GLU A 48 -9.75 16.47 -10.27
CA GLU A 48 -9.65 17.91 -10.11
C GLU A 48 -10.58 18.37 -8.97
N LEU A 49 -10.01 18.92 -7.92
CA LEU A 49 -10.72 19.38 -6.74
C LEU A 49 -10.41 20.88 -6.52
N ALA A 50 -11.42 21.71 -6.57
CA ALA A 50 -11.30 23.17 -6.43
C ALA A 50 -10.23 23.79 -7.37
N GLY A 51 -10.17 23.32 -8.64
CA GLY A 51 -9.20 23.78 -9.63
C GLY A 51 -7.77 23.23 -9.44
N GLU A 52 -7.58 22.29 -8.52
CA GLU A 52 -6.29 21.64 -8.27
C GLU A 52 -6.33 20.18 -8.67
N LYS A 53 -5.34 19.74 -9.46
CA LYS A 53 -5.16 18.33 -9.83
C LYS A 53 -4.60 17.58 -8.63
N VAL A 54 -5.36 16.61 -8.11
CA VAL A 54 -5.00 15.80 -6.95
C VAL A 54 -4.82 14.35 -7.40
N ARG A 55 -3.66 13.75 -7.10
CA ARG A 55 -3.37 12.33 -7.36
C ARG A 55 -3.13 11.60 -6.04
N ARG A 56 -3.75 10.43 -5.87
CA ARG A 56 -3.52 9.55 -4.72
C ARG A 56 -3.62 8.09 -5.14
N SER A 57 -2.80 7.26 -4.49
CA SER A 57 -2.78 5.81 -4.70
C SER A 57 -3.56 5.11 -3.60
N TYR A 58 -4.28 4.05 -3.98
CA TYR A 58 -5.01 3.17 -3.06
C TYR A 58 -4.79 1.72 -3.48
N SER A 59 -4.38 0.90 -2.52
CA SER A 59 -4.07 -0.51 -2.77
C SER A 59 -5.32 -1.30 -3.13
N LEU A 60 -5.18 -2.20 -4.10
CA LEU A 60 -6.20 -3.16 -4.46
C LEU A 60 -6.40 -4.14 -3.30
N CYS A 61 -7.67 -4.32 -2.89
CA CYS A 61 -8.06 -5.24 -1.83
C CYS A 61 -8.66 -6.56 -2.37
N THR A 62 -8.53 -6.76 -3.66
CA THR A 62 -9.06 -7.88 -4.42
C THR A 62 -7.94 -8.72 -5.02
N TYR A 63 -8.31 -9.92 -5.46
CA TYR A 63 -7.47 -10.81 -6.26
C TYR A 63 -8.28 -11.37 -7.43
N ALA A 64 -7.76 -11.24 -8.65
CA ALA A 64 -8.47 -11.58 -9.89
C ALA A 64 -8.87 -13.08 -9.99
N GLY A 65 -8.18 -13.98 -9.28
CA GLY A 65 -8.54 -15.39 -9.20
C GLY A 65 -9.77 -15.68 -8.32
N VAL A 66 -10.26 -14.70 -7.55
CA VAL A 66 -11.38 -14.86 -6.60
C VAL A 66 -12.47 -13.81 -6.82
N ASP A 67 -12.07 -12.57 -7.02
CA ASP A 67 -12.98 -11.43 -7.10
C ASP A 67 -13.33 -11.10 -8.56
N ALA A 68 -14.59 -10.91 -8.86
CA ALA A 68 -15.08 -10.62 -10.23
C ALA A 68 -14.64 -9.23 -10.75
N MET A 69 -14.34 -8.30 -9.86
CA MET A 69 -13.95 -6.93 -10.20
C MET A 69 -12.82 -6.44 -9.32
N PRO A 70 -11.86 -5.65 -9.85
CA PRO A 70 -10.89 -4.97 -9.04
C PRO A 70 -11.57 -3.93 -8.13
N ALA A 71 -11.07 -3.80 -6.90
CA ALA A 71 -11.58 -2.82 -5.95
C ALA A 71 -10.48 -2.23 -5.08
N VAL A 72 -10.68 -0.97 -4.71
CA VAL A 72 -9.89 -0.28 -3.69
C VAL A 72 -10.78 0.15 -2.54
N THR A 73 -10.22 0.20 -1.32
CA THR A 73 -10.96 0.74 -0.18
C THR A 73 -10.28 2.00 0.33
N VAL A 74 -11.05 3.06 0.38
CA VAL A 74 -10.60 4.39 0.77
C VAL A 74 -11.09 4.70 2.17
N LYS A 75 -10.17 4.87 3.11
CA LYS A 75 -10.49 5.38 4.44
C LYS A 75 -10.31 6.89 4.46
N LYS A 76 -11.26 7.61 5.06
CA LYS A 76 -11.17 9.07 5.26
C LYS A 76 -9.94 9.41 6.10
N VAL A 77 -9.21 10.41 5.64
CA VAL A 77 -8.13 11.05 6.39
C VAL A 77 -8.63 12.44 6.78
N ASP A 78 -8.39 12.85 8.01
CA ASP A 78 -8.76 14.19 8.46
C ASP A 78 -8.05 15.26 7.61
N GLY A 79 -8.82 16.22 7.08
CA GLY A 79 -8.32 17.20 6.11
C GLY A 79 -7.89 16.65 4.73
N GLY A 80 -8.03 15.35 4.49
CA GLY A 80 -7.61 14.72 3.23
C GLY A 80 -8.54 15.06 2.05
N LYS A 81 -8.06 15.78 1.03
CA LYS A 81 -8.87 16.17 -0.14
C LYS A 81 -9.49 14.95 -0.86
N MET A 82 -8.65 14.07 -1.40
CA MET A 82 -9.09 12.92 -2.20
C MET A 82 -9.91 11.90 -1.39
N SER A 83 -9.45 11.54 -0.19
CA SER A 83 -10.13 10.52 0.62
C SER A 83 -11.52 10.94 1.07
N ASN A 84 -11.71 12.22 1.37
CA ASN A 84 -13.03 12.76 1.71
C ASN A 84 -13.93 12.81 0.48
N TYR A 85 -13.43 13.29 -0.66
CA TYR A 85 -14.16 13.30 -1.93
C TYR A 85 -14.65 11.89 -2.32
N LEU A 86 -13.76 10.90 -2.36
CA LEU A 86 -14.11 9.53 -2.74
C LEU A 86 -15.11 8.86 -1.78
N ASN A 87 -15.15 9.28 -0.52
CA ASN A 87 -16.10 8.75 0.46
C ASN A 87 -17.45 9.47 0.50
N ALA A 88 -17.49 10.76 0.12
CA ALA A 88 -18.69 11.59 0.30
C ALA A 88 -19.46 11.86 -1.00
N GLU A 89 -18.73 11.99 -2.12
CA GLU A 89 -19.30 12.54 -3.35
C GLU A 89 -19.45 11.51 -4.46
N ILE A 90 -18.57 10.48 -4.51
CA ILE A 90 -18.61 9.45 -5.55
C ILE A 90 -19.81 8.54 -5.38
N LYS A 91 -20.43 8.23 -6.54
CA LYS A 91 -21.59 7.36 -6.69
C LYS A 91 -21.33 6.24 -7.70
N GLU A 92 -22.17 5.22 -7.66
CA GLU A 92 -22.20 4.21 -8.72
C GLU A 92 -22.49 4.86 -10.08
N SER A 93 -21.85 4.40 -11.12
CA SER A 93 -21.81 4.93 -12.49
C SER A 93 -20.94 6.17 -12.69
N ASP A 94 -20.34 6.75 -11.65
CA ASP A 94 -19.34 7.80 -11.84
C ASP A 94 -18.08 7.22 -12.52
N VAL A 95 -17.40 8.07 -13.28
CA VAL A 95 -16.17 7.72 -13.99
C VAL A 95 -14.99 8.41 -13.33
N LEU A 96 -14.00 7.64 -12.94
CA LEU A 96 -12.74 8.13 -12.35
C LEU A 96 -11.59 7.97 -13.34
N SER A 97 -10.64 8.89 -13.30
CA SER A 97 -9.39 8.85 -14.05
C SER A 97 -8.37 8.04 -13.27
N VAL A 98 -7.91 6.90 -13.81
CA VAL A 98 -7.13 5.89 -13.08
C VAL A 98 -5.92 5.44 -13.88
N MET A 99 -4.75 5.38 -13.25
CA MET A 99 -3.55 4.76 -13.84
C MET A 99 -3.63 3.23 -13.73
N PRO A 100 -2.99 2.49 -14.65
CA PRO A 100 -2.82 1.05 -14.54
C PRO A 100 -2.21 0.64 -13.20
N PRO A 101 -2.43 -0.64 -12.78
CA PRO A 101 -1.91 -1.14 -11.51
C PRO A 101 -0.38 -1.03 -11.41
N MET A 102 0.10 -0.59 -10.25
CA MET A 102 1.51 -0.43 -9.94
C MET A 102 1.81 -0.93 -8.52
N GLY A 103 3.09 -1.04 -8.16
CA GLY A 103 3.52 -1.40 -6.82
C GLY A 103 4.38 -2.66 -6.79
N LYS A 104 5.15 -2.82 -5.72
CA LYS A 104 6.08 -3.95 -5.49
C LYS A 104 5.75 -4.76 -4.24
N PHE A 105 4.80 -4.31 -3.44
CA PHE A 105 4.34 -5.02 -2.24
C PHE A 105 3.40 -6.16 -2.65
N THR A 106 3.93 -7.17 -3.33
CA THR A 106 3.16 -8.19 -4.04
C THR A 106 3.56 -9.60 -3.66
N VAL A 107 2.63 -10.52 -3.86
CA VAL A 107 2.87 -11.96 -3.89
C VAL A 107 2.47 -12.49 -5.26
N VAL A 108 3.37 -13.25 -5.87
CA VAL A 108 3.06 -14.12 -7.01
C VAL A 108 2.88 -15.52 -6.42
N PRO A 109 1.64 -16.05 -6.36
CA PRO A 109 1.38 -17.38 -5.82
C PRO A 109 2.08 -18.48 -6.62
N ASP A 110 2.44 -19.55 -5.89
CA ASP A 110 3.04 -20.76 -6.47
C ASP A 110 2.36 -21.98 -5.85
N ALA A 111 1.64 -22.76 -6.66
CA ALA A 111 0.86 -23.90 -6.21
C ALA A 111 1.70 -25.00 -5.52
N SER A 112 3.00 -25.06 -5.80
CA SER A 112 3.94 -26.00 -5.16
C SER A 112 4.43 -25.53 -3.79
N ARG A 113 4.23 -24.25 -3.46
CA ARG A 113 4.74 -23.64 -2.23
C ARG A 113 3.94 -24.09 -1.01
N ALA A 114 4.66 -24.37 0.07
CA ALA A 114 4.12 -24.67 1.39
C ALA A 114 4.73 -23.69 2.40
N ALA A 115 4.22 -22.48 2.44
CA ALA A 115 4.75 -21.40 3.27
C ALA A 115 3.74 -20.92 4.33
N HIS A 116 4.24 -20.23 5.36
CA HIS A 116 3.41 -19.49 6.28
C HIS A 116 3.61 -17.98 6.07
N TYR A 117 2.55 -17.31 5.69
CA TYR A 117 2.52 -15.86 5.54
C TYR A 117 1.96 -15.23 6.81
N VAL A 118 2.71 -14.31 7.39
CA VAL A 118 2.30 -13.56 8.57
C VAL A 118 2.07 -12.11 8.14
N LEU A 119 0.83 -11.69 8.18
CA LEU A 119 0.39 -10.39 7.72
C LEU A 119 0.09 -9.49 8.92
N PHE A 120 0.63 -8.29 8.93
CA PHE A 120 0.31 -7.25 9.89
C PHE A 120 -0.41 -6.11 9.17
N GLY A 121 -1.69 -5.93 9.48
CA GLY A 121 -2.50 -4.83 8.94
C GLY A 121 -2.84 -3.81 10.03
N GLY A 122 -2.77 -2.53 9.72
CA GLY A 122 -3.22 -1.45 10.61
C GLY A 122 -4.23 -0.54 9.93
N GLY A 123 -5.49 -0.50 10.42
CA GLY A 123 -6.55 0.31 9.82
C GLY A 123 -6.68 0.06 8.32
N SER A 124 -6.48 1.09 7.47
CA SER A 124 -6.52 0.96 6.00
C SER A 124 -5.38 0.12 5.41
N GLY A 125 -4.31 -0.15 6.15
CA GLY A 125 -3.25 -1.07 5.70
C GLY A 125 -3.71 -2.51 5.48
N ILE A 126 -4.95 -2.82 5.86
CA ILE A 126 -5.61 -4.10 5.52
C ILE A 126 -5.78 -4.28 4.00
N THR A 127 -5.85 -3.21 3.20
CA THR A 127 -6.20 -3.33 1.78
C THR A 127 -5.22 -4.19 0.98
N PRO A 128 -3.91 -3.92 0.94
CA PRO A 128 -2.98 -4.77 0.20
C PRO A 128 -2.83 -6.16 0.82
N VAL A 129 -2.82 -6.26 2.15
CA VAL A 129 -2.64 -7.56 2.81
C VAL A 129 -3.85 -8.49 2.65
N LEU A 130 -5.07 -7.95 2.48
CA LEU A 130 -6.25 -8.75 2.14
C LEU A 130 -6.13 -9.33 0.73
N GLY A 131 -5.71 -8.53 -0.26
CA GLY A 131 -5.45 -9.01 -1.62
C GLY A 131 -4.42 -10.15 -1.61
N ILE A 132 -3.32 -9.98 -0.89
CA ILE A 132 -2.28 -11.00 -0.70
C ILE A 132 -2.85 -12.26 -0.03
N ALA A 133 -3.63 -12.11 1.05
CA ALA A 133 -4.26 -13.25 1.72
C ALA A 133 -5.16 -14.05 0.79
N LYS A 134 -5.99 -13.36 -0.02
CA LYS A 134 -6.86 -14.00 -1.02
C LYS A 134 -6.04 -14.78 -2.06
N ALA A 135 -4.99 -14.18 -2.61
CA ALA A 135 -4.14 -14.82 -3.60
C ALA A 135 -3.47 -16.09 -3.06
N VAL A 136 -2.86 -16.02 -1.88
CA VAL A 136 -2.21 -17.16 -1.24
C VAL A 136 -3.21 -18.27 -0.94
N LEU A 137 -4.38 -17.94 -0.38
CA LEU A 137 -5.38 -18.94 -0.01
C LEU A 137 -6.03 -19.62 -1.23
N ALA A 138 -6.14 -18.91 -2.36
CA ALA A 138 -6.70 -19.45 -3.59
C ALA A 138 -5.71 -20.37 -4.32
N ASP A 139 -4.48 -19.92 -4.51
CA ASP A 139 -3.56 -20.54 -5.46
C ASP A 139 -2.36 -21.26 -4.81
N GLU A 140 -2.21 -21.19 -3.48
CA GLU A 140 -1.23 -21.97 -2.73
C GLU A 140 -1.92 -22.93 -1.74
N PRO A 141 -2.35 -24.11 -2.16
CA PRO A 141 -3.18 -25.02 -1.35
C PRO A 141 -2.51 -25.50 -0.06
N ASN A 142 -1.18 -25.54 -0.03
CA ASN A 142 -0.38 -26.00 1.12
C ASN A 142 0.10 -24.86 2.03
N SER A 143 -0.13 -23.61 1.65
CA SER A 143 0.28 -22.45 2.42
C SER A 143 -0.77 -22.02 3.44
N LYS A 144 -0.30 -21.34 4.50
CA LYS A 144 -1.12 -20.77 5.59
C LYS A 144 -0.92 -19.27 5.68
N VAL A 145 -1.96 -18.59 6.15
CA VAL A 145 -1.95 -17.14 6.37
C VAL A 145 -2.40 -16.84 7.80
N THR A 146 -1.61 -16.08 8.54
CA THR A 146 -2.02 -15.52 9.83
C THR A 146 -2.02 -13.99 9.73
N LEU A 147 -3.16 -13.37 9.97
CA LEU A 147 -3.34 -11.93 9.99
C LEU A 147 -3.40 -11.42 11.43
N VAL A 148 -2.51 -10.51 11.79
CA VAL A 148 -2.62 -9.67 12.99
C VAL A 148 -3.14 -8.31 12.56
N TYR A 149 -4.40 -7.99 12.94
CA TYR A 149 -5.08 -6.80 12.44
C TYR A 149 -5.35 -5.79 13.56
N ALA A 150 -4.58 -4.69 13.54
CA ALA A 150 -4.67 -3.62 14.54
C ALA A 150 -5.68 -2.54 14.13
N ASN A 151 -6.57 -2.20 15.03
CA ASN A 151 -7.59 -1.16 14.87
C ASN A 151 -7.84 -0.43 16.19
N ARG A 152 -8.44 0.76 16.12
CA ARG A 152 -8.83 1.49 17.35
C ARG A 152 -9.83 0.70 18.20
N ASN A 153 -10.86 0.15 17.57
CA ASN A 153 -11.94 -0.59 18.21
C ASN A 153 -12.63 -1.52 17.19
N PRO A 154 -13.58 -2.38 17.61
CA PRO A 154 -14.28 -3.30 16.70
C PRO A 154 -15.10 -2.64 15.58
N ASP A 155 -15.56 -1.40 15.74
CA ASP A 155 -16.38 -0.69 14.75
C ASP A 155 -15.52 -0.08 13.63
N SER A 156 -14.22 0.05 13.87
CA SER A 156 -13.24 0.53 12.88
C SER A 156 -12.63 -0.57 12.02
N VAL A 157 -13.08 -1.82 12.17
CA VAL A 157 -12.58 -2.98 11.41
C VAL A 157 -13.14 -2.97 9.99
N ILE A 158 -12.31 -2.61 9.02
CA ILE A 158 -12.62 -2.73 7.60
C ILE A 158 -12.64 -4.21 7.21
N PHE A 159 -13.58 -4.63 6.36
CA PHE A 159 -13.76 -6.01 5.90
C PHE A 159 -14.08 -7.04 7.00
N LYS A 160 -14.70 -6.61 8.09
CA LYS A 160 -14.99 -7.48 9.24
C LYS A 160 -15.71 -8.78 8.85
N GLN A 161 -16.75 -8.68 8.01
CA GLN A 161 -17.49 -9.85 7.55
C GLN A 161 -16.67 -10.71 6.59
N VAL A 162 -15.98 -10.10 5.64
CA VAL A 162 -15.12 -10.79 4.67
C VAL A 162 -14.05 -11.61 5.38
N LEU A 163 -13.36 -11.04 6.36
CA LEU A 163 -12.33 -11.73 7.15
C LEU A 163 -12.92 -12.92 7.93
N THR A 164 -14.08 -12.72 8.53
CA THR A 164 -14.79 -13.79 9.26
C THR A 164 -15.17 -14.95 8.33
N ASP A 165 -15.67 -14.64 7.14
CA ASP A 165 -16.10 -15.67 6.18
C ASP A 165 -14.90 -16.40 5.57
N MET A 166 -13.81 -15.67 5.25
CA MET A 166 -12.55 -16.29 4.82
C MET A 166 -11.98 -17.26 5.88
N GLU A 167 -12.02 -16.87 7.15
CA GLU A 167 -11.55 -17.74 8.24
C GLU A 167 -12.37 -19.05 8.31
N LYS A 168 -13.70 -18.97 8.21
CA LYS A 168 -14.61 -20.15 8.22
C LYS A 168 -14.35 -21.12 7.07
N VAL A 169 -14.16 -20.62 5.85
CA VAL A 169 -14.03 -21.46 4.65
C VAL A 169 -12.61 -21.94 4.39
N SER A 170 -11.63 -21.41 5.10
CA SER A 170 -10.20 -21.68 4.85
C SER A 170 -9.71 -23.05 5.32
N ASN A 171 -10.55 -23.85 5.98
CA ASN A 171 -10.15 -25.13 6.60
C ASN A 171 -8.94 -24.98 7.54
N GLY A 172 -8.88 -23.89 8.30
CA GLY A 172 -7.81 -23.59 9.25
C GLY A 172 -6.51 -23.04 8.64
N ARG A 173 -6.48 -22.80 7.32
CA ARG A 173 -5.34 -22.17 6.64
C ARG A 173 -5.28 -20.64 6.82
N PHE A 174 -6.38 -20.01 7.17
CA PHE A 174 -6.44 -18.57 7.48
C PHE A 174 -6.84 -18.36 8.92
N LYS A 175 -6.13 -17.47 9.63
CA LYS A 175 -6.45 -17.09 10.99
C LYS A 175 -6.27 -15.58 11.21
N VAL A 176 -7.25 -14.97 11.87
CA VAL A 176 -7.24 -13.54 12.20
C VAL A 176 -7.09 -13.32 13.70
N HIS A 177 -6.11 -12.52 14.08
CA HIS A 177 -5.93 -12.02 15.44
C HIS A 177 -6.20 -10.50 15.45
N HIS A 178 -7.40 -10.10 15.88
CA HIS A 178 -7.71 -8.69 16.05
C HIS A 178 -6.99 -8.12 17.28
N ASN A 179 -6.33 -6.98 17.09
CA ASN A 179 -5.77 -6.16 18.16
C ASN A 179 -6.54 -4.83 18.23
N TYR A 180 -7.09 -4.49 19.39
CA TYR A 180 -7.84 -3.24 19.58
C TYR A 180 -7.13 -2.34 20.59
N ASP A 181 -6.82 -1.10 20.19
CA ASP A 181 -6.21 -0.11 21.08
C ASP A 181 -7.18 0.23 22.22
N SER A 182 -8.47 0.39 21.89
CA SER A 182 -9.57 0.61 22.83
C SER A 182 -10.56 -0.56 22.73
N ALA A 183 -10.23 -1.64 23.41
CA ALA A 183 -11.05 -2.85 23.42
C ALA A 183 -12.21 -2.75 24.42
N PRO A 184 -13.41 -3.27 24.09
CA PRO A 184 -14.47 -3.46 25.06
C PRO A 184 -14.02 -4.36 26.23
N LEU A 185 -14.60 -4.17 27.42
CA LEU A 185 -14.27 -4.98 28.60
C LEU A 185 -14.51 -6.47 28.37
N THR A 186 -15.51 -6.81 27.58
CA THR A 186 -15.88 -8.20 27.22
C THR A 186 -14.98 -8.82 26.17
N TYR A 187 -14.01 -8.09 25.61
CA TYR A 187 -13.10 -8.64 24.62
C TYR A 187 -11.89 -9.29 25.28
N PHE A 188 -11.63 -10.55 24.98
CA PHE A 188 -10.54 -11.36 25.56
C PHE A 188 -9.34 -11.56 24.61
N GLY A 189 -9.32 -10.87 23.46
CA GLY A 189 -8.21 -10.92 22.49
C GLY A 189 -7.06 -9.95 22.81
N LEU A 190 -6.31 -9.58 21.78
CA LEU A 190 -5.17 -8.65 21.90
C LEU A 190 -5.69 -7.21 22.13
N LYS A 191 -5.16 -6.54 23.17
CA LYS A 191 -5.62 -5.20 23.61
C LYS A 191 -4.46 -4.22 23.74
N GLY A 192 -4.73 -2.93 23.51
CA GLY A 192 -3.76 -1.84 23.59
C GLY A 192 -2.84 -1.75 22.38
N MET A 193 -2.09 -0.67 22.28
CA MET A 193 -1.18 -0.43 21.17
C MET A 193 -0.15 -1.57 21.01
N LEU A 194 0.26 -1.80 19.76
CA LEU A 194 1.38 -2.69 19.49
C LEU A 194 2.69 -2.04 19.95
N THR A 195 3.53 -2.84 20.59
CA THR A 195 4.91 -2.55 20.95
C THR A 195 5.81 -3.66 20.44
N ALA A 196 7.11 -3.45 20.34
CA ALA A 196 8.05 -4.48 19.89
C ALA A 196 7.95 -5.77 20.73
N ASP A 197 7.86 -5.66 22.06
CA ASP A 197 7.72 -6.81 22.97
C ASP A 197 6.40 -7.55 22.77
N LYS A 198 5.31 -6.79 22.53
CA LYS A 198 4.00 -7.39 22.24
C LYS A 198 4.02 -8.13 20.91
N VAL A 199 4.66 -7.59 19.88
CA VAL A 199 4.85 -8.27 18.59
C VAL A 199 5.62 -9.57 18.78
N GLN A 200 6.72 -9.56 19.53
CA GLN A 200 7.48 -10.77 19.86
C GLN A 200 6.60 -11.81 20.59
N SER A 201 5.82 -11.36 21.58
CA SER A 201 4.89 -12.23 22.31
C SER A 201 3.83 -12.84 21.37
N ILE A 202 3.25 -12.05 20.46
CA ILE A 202 2.27 -12.53 19.48
C ILE A 202 2.90 -13.58 18.57
N VAL A 203 4.07 -13.30 18.00
CA VAL A 203 4.77 -14.23 17.11
C VAL A 203 5.06 -15.55 17.83
N LYS A 204 5.59 -15.52 19.05
CA LYS A 204 5.93 -16.72 19.82
C LYS A 204 4.69 -17.50 20.26
N SER A 205 3.64 -16.81 20.76
CA SER A 205 2.53 -17.48 21.47
C SER A 205 1.30 -17.74 20.58
N LYS A 206 1.05 -16.91 19.55
CA LYS A 206 -0.14 -17.02 18.69
C LYS A 206 0.17 -17.60 17.32
N ILE A 207 1.37 -17.35 16.80
CA ILE A 207 1.80 -17.87 15.50
C ILE A 207 2.64 -19.13 15.73
N GLY A 208 3.68 -19.06 16.55
CA GLY A 208 4.55 -20.19 16.92
C GLY A 208 5.31 -20.79 15.74
N GLY A 209 5.81 -22.01 15.93
CA GLY A 209 6.52 -22.77 14.88
C GLY A 209 7.87 -22.17 14.50
N SER A 210 8.31 -22.46 13.28
CA SER A 210 9.58 -21.96 12.71
C SER A 210 9.41 -20.55 12.14
N PHE A 211 9.05 -19.60 13.00
CA PHE A 211 8.70 -18.23 12.62
C PHE A 211 9.84 -17.47 11.91
N ASP A 212 11.09 -17.88 12.08
CA ASP A 212 12.26 -17.41 11.34
C ASP A 212 12.24 -17.74 9.85
N GLN A 213 11.41 -18.70 9.44
CA GLN A 213 11.24 -19.14 8.05
C GLN A 213 10.01 -18.54 7.36
N TYR A 214 9.15 -17.81 8.07
CA TYR A 214 7.91 -17.27 7.53
C TYR A 214 8.14 -16.02 6.67
N GLN A 215 7.15 -15.70 5.85
CA GLN A 215 7.12 -14.47 5.07
C GLN A 215 6.25 -13.44 5.78
N TYR A 216 6.77 -12.26 6.00
CA TYR A 216 6.10 -11.18 6.72
C TYR A 216 5.70 -10.06 5.76
N PHE A 217 4.47 -9.58 5.88
CA PHE A 217 3.97 -8.43 5.14
C PHE A 217 3.35 -7.45 6.12
N ILE A 218 3.79 -6.19 6.06
CA ILE A 218 3.40 -5.16 7.03
C ILE A 218 2.89 -3.94 6.28
N CYS A 219 1.65 -3.51 6.58
CA CYS A 219 1.10 -2.27 6.07
C CYS A 219 0.20 -1.60 7.13
N GLY A 220 0.38 -0.30 7.33
CA GLY A 220 -0.39 0.46 8.30
C GLY A 220 0.25 1.80 8.67
N PRO A 221 -0.14 2.41 9.79
CA PRO A 221 0.47 3.64 10.28
C PRO A 221 1.97 3.48 10.53
N GLY A 222 2.78 4.46 10.10
CA GLY A 222 4.24 4.42 10.22
C GLY A 222 4.75 4.00 11.59
N PRO A 223 4.32 4.63 12.71
CA PRO A 223 4.76 4.22 14.04
C PRO A 223 4.45 2.75 14.39
N MET A 224 3.31 2.22 13.93
CA MET A 224 2.99 0.81 14.11
C MET A 224 3.94 -0.09 13.31
N MET A 225 4.25 0.28 12.08
CA MET A 225 5.15 -0.49 11.22
C MET A 225 6.56 -0.58 11.84
N GLU A 226 7.06 0.51 12.40
CA GLU A 226 8.39 0.53 13.03
C GLU A 226 8.45 -0.41 14.25
N VAL A 227 7.47 -0.37 15.15
CA VAL A 227 7.46 -1.29 16.30
C VAL A 227 7.30 -2.76 15.88
N ILE A 228 6.62 -3.04 14.77
CA ILE A 228 6.53 -4.40 14.22
C ILE A 228 7.89 -4.83 13.67
N LYS A 229 8.55 -4.01 12.86
CA LYS A 229 9.91 -4.26 12.33
C LYS A 229 10.89 -4.52 13.46
N ASP A 230 10.88 -3.69 14.51
CA ASP A 230 11.74 -3.86 15.68
C ASP A 230 11.45 -5.16 16.41
N GLY A 231 10.19 -5.50 16.64
CA GLY A 231 9.80 -6.76 17.26
C GLY A 231 10.26 -7.99 16.46
N LEU A 232 10.14 -7.97 15.14
CA LEU A 232 10.62 -9.03 14.25
C LEU A 232 12.15 -9.11 14.24
N ARG A 233 12.84 -7.98 14.18
CA ARG A 233 14.31 -7.91 14.27
C ARG A 233 14.83 -8.49 15.59
N ASN A 234 14.18 -8.17 16.71
CA ASN A 234 14.53 -8.70 18.03
C ASN A 234 14.30 -10.23 18.16
N LEU A 235 13.49 -10.81 17.27
CA LEU A 235 13.33 -12.26 17.13
C LEU A 235 14.37 -12.91 16.20
N GLY A 236 15.27 -12.12 15.62
CA GLY A 236 16.27 -12.60 14.67
C GLY A 236 15.71 -12.87 13.26
N ILE A 237 14.53 -12.36 12.95
CA ILE A 237 13.93 -12.54 11.62
C ILE A 237 14.69 -11.66 10.61
N SER A 238 15.15 -12.30 9.53
CA SER A 238 15.93 -11.63 8.50
C SER A 238 15.08 -10.62 7.71
N GLY A 239 15.67 -9.47 7.37
CA GLY A 239 14.98 -8.36 6.67
C GLY A 239 14.46 -8.73 5.28
N ASP A 240 15.10 -9.70 4.58
CA ASP A 240 14.65 -10.20 3.27
C ASP A 240 13.32 -10.97 3.33
N ARG A 241 12.88 -11.35 4.53
CA ARG A 241 11.57 -11.97 4.78
C ARG A 241 10.49 -10.97 5.18
N VAL A 242 10.83 -9.70 5.33
CA VAL A 242 9.93 -8.64 5.81
C VAL A 242 9.66 -7.66 4.68
N ASN A 243 8.43 -7.72 4.16
CA ASN A 243 7.94 -6.83 3.13
C ASN A 243 7.10 -5.72 3.77
N THR A 244 7.30 -4.48 3.35
CA THR A 244 6.61 -3.31 3.91
C THR A 244 6.01 -2.43 2.82
N GLU A 245 4.83 -1.86 3.08
CA GLU A 245 4.23 -0.82 2.25
C GLU A 245 3.79 0.36 3.12
N TYR A 246 4.31 1.55 2.83
CA TYR A 246 4.00 2.80 3.53
C TYR A 246 3.00 3.63 2.72
N PHE A 247 1.93 4.12 3.36
CA PHE A 247 0.97 5.04 2.74
C PHE A 247 1.32 6.52 2.93
N SER A 248 2.23 6.81 3.84
CA SER A 248 2.76 8.15 4.12
C SER A 248 4.24 8.05 4.46
N ALA A 249 4.97 9.13 4.29
CA ALA A 249 6.38 9.16 4.71
C ALA A 249 6.51 8.78 6.19
N PRO A 250 7.53 7.99 6.57
CA PRO A 250 7.82 7.69 7.96
C PRO A 250 7.99 8.96 8.80
N THR A 251 7.35 9.03 9.96
CA THR A 251 7.42 10.20 10.85
C THR A 251 8.61 10.15 11.81
N SER A 252 9.56 9.25 11.58
CA SER A 252 10.73 9.14 12.45
C SER A 252 11.59 10.40 12.41
N LYS A 253 11.79 11.01 13.57
CA LYS A 253 12.70 12.17 13.78
C LYS A 253 14.15 11.87 13.37
N SER A 254 14.50 10.64 13.08
CA SER A 254 15.83 10.22 12.66
C SER A 254 16.18 10.58 11.21
N VAL A 255 15.21 10.95 10.37
CA VAL A 255 15.47 11.35 8.97
C VAL A 255 15.59 12.87 8.84
N ALA A 256 14.99 13.64 9.76
CA ALA A 256 15.06 15.10 9.73
C ALA A 256 16.43 15.65 10.21
N ASP A 257 17.21 14.85 10.96
CA ASP A 257 18.53 15.24 11.49
C ASP A 257 19.71 14.62 10.74
N GLU A 258 19.50 13.64 9.88
CA GLU A 258 20.50 13.28 8.88
C GLU A 258 20.43 14.34 7.77
N LYS A 259 21.18 15.42 7.93
CA LYS A 259 21.66 16.19 6.78
C LYS A 259 22.10 15.19 5.74
N PRO A 260 21.69 15.32 4.45
CA PRO A 260 22.15 14.42 3.40
C PRO A 260 23.66 14.29 3.58
N SER A 261 24.14 13.06 3.72
CA SER A 261 25.56 12.79 3.93
C SER A 261 26.30 13.57 2.86
N GLN A 262 27.01 14.59 3.28
CA GLN A 262 27.76 15.49 2.44
C GLN A 262 28.72 14.66 1.59
N SER A 263 28.35 14.42 0.37
CA SER A 263 29.26 14.18 -0.74
C SER A 263 28.51 14.40 -2.06
N THR A 264 27.87 15.54 -2.21
CA THR A 264 27.60 16.03 -3.55
C THR A 264 28.54 17.21 -3.73
N ASP A 265 29.68 16.97 -4.40
CA ASP A 265 30.51 18.01 -5.00
C ASP A 265 29.74 18.81 -6.07
N PHE A 266 28.39 18.70 -6.06
CA PHE A 266 27.50 19.34 -6.99
C PHE A 266 26.92 20.61 -6.39
N ASN A 267 27.48 21.75 -6.80
CA ASN A 267 26.99 23.10 -6.53
C ASN A 267 26.58 23.75 -7.84
N GLY A 268 25.34 23.55 -8.27
CA GLY A 268 24.93 24.16 -9.54
C GLY A 268 23.61 23.67 -10.08
N VAL A 269 23.43 23.82 -11.37
CA VAL A 269 22.28 23.38 -12.14
C VAL A 269 22.73 22.23 -13.05
N SER A 270 22.02 21.11 -13.01
CA SER A 270 22.23 19.98 -13.90
C SER A 270 21.21 19.99 -15.02
N GLU A 271 21.64 19.63 -16.20
CA GLU A 271 20.76 19.25 -17.30
C GLU A 271 20.43 17.77 -17.17
N VAL A 272 19.13 17.43 -17.19
CA VAL A 272 18.61 16.07 -17.04
C VAL A 272 17.74 15.74 -18.24
N THR A 273 18.10 14.69 -18.96
CA THR A 273 17.27 14.15 -20.04
C THR A 273 16.30 13.12 -19.50
N LEU A 274 15.00 13.35 -19.68
CA LEU A 274 13.91 12.47 -19.24
C LEU A 274 13.16 11.90 -20.44
N THR A 275 12.89 10.59 -20.42
CA THR A 275 11.93 9.97 -21.35
C THR A 275 10.67 9.62 -20.60
N VAL A 276 9.56 10.29 -20.94
CA VAL A 276 8.23 10.12 -20.32
C VAL A 276 7.23 9.80 -21.41
N TYR A 277 6.50 8.69 -21.28
CA TYR A 277 5.53 8.20 -22.28
C TYR A 277 6.11 8.16 -23.71
N GLY A 278 7.37 7.76 -23.85
CA GLY A 278 8.07 7.67 -25.14
C GLY A 278 8.57 9.00 -25.70
N LYS A 279 8.32 10.13 -25.04
CA LYS A 279 8.81 11.47 -25.43
C LYS A 279 10.03 11.84 -24.60
N THR A 280 11.06 12.36 -25.27
CA THR A 280 12.29 12.82 -24.61
C THR A 280 12.22 14.31 -24.33
N HIS A 281 12.54 14.71 -23.11
CA HIS A 281 12.56 16.09 -22.63
C HIS A 281 13.89 16.38 -21.98
N THR A 282 14.40 17.59 -22.15
CA THR A 282 15.56 18.09 -21.42
C THR A 282 15.09 19.14 -20.43
N ILE A 283 15.43 18.94 -19.14
CA ILE A 283 15.07 19.84 -18.05
C ILE A 283 16.31 20.30 -17.28
N THR A 284 16.19 21.43 -16.63
CA THR A 284 17.20 21.90 -15.69
C THR A 284 16.75 21.61 -14.24
N CYS A 285 17.66 21.08 -13.44
CA CYS A 285 17.42 20.71 -12.04
C CYS A 285 18.51 21.29 -11.15
N ASP A 286 18.17 22.11 -10.18
CA ASP A 286 19.10 22.60 -9.16
C ASP A 286 19.24 21.60 -8.00
N GLN A 287 20.24 21.81 -7.15
CA GLN A 287 20.56 20.94 -6.02
C GLN A 287 19.45 20.83 -4.96
N ASN A 288 18.47 21.75 -4.92
CA ASN A 288 17.40 21.81 -3.93
C ASN A 288 16.06 21.33 -4.48
N THR A 289 16.01 20.94 -5.75
CA THR A 289 14.79 20.54 -6.44
C THR A 289 14.90 19.09 -6.89
N THR A 290 13.89 18.27 -6.56
CA THR A 290 13.84 16.89 -7.10
C THR A 290 13.59 16.91 -8.60
N ILE A 291 14.09 15.89 -9.31
CA ILE A 291 13.86 15.74 -10.77
C ILE A 291 12.36 15.76 -11.11
N LEU A 292 11.53 15.12 -10.29
CA LEU A 292 10.08 15.15 -10.42
C LEU A 292 9.53 16.58 -10.38
N ASN A 293 9.90 17.34 -9.36
CA ASN A 293 9.44 18.72 -9.21
C ASN A 293 9.97 19.64 -10.31
N ALA A 294 11.21 19.44 -10.76
CA ALA A 294 11.80 20.18 -11.86
C ALA A 294 11.05 19.92 -13.18
N ALA A 295 10.69 18.67 -13.46
CA ALA A 295 9.88 18.28 -14.61
C ALA A 295 8.49 18.95 -14.57
N MET A 296 7.80 18.85 -13.44
CA MET A 296 6.48 19.45 -13.26
C MET A 296 6.50 20.98 -13.42
N LYS A 297 7.50 21.68 -12.85
CA LYS A 297 7.68 23.12 -13.00
C LYS A 297 7.91 23.55 -14.47
N GLN A 298 8.49 22.66 -15.28
CA GLN A 298 8.76 22.91 -16.70
C GLN A 298 7.63 22.34 -17.62
N GLY A 299 6.46 22.03 -17.05
CA GLY A 299 5.27 21.64 -17.79
C GLY A 299 5.24 20.20 -18.27
N ILE A 300 6.16 19.36 -17.80
CA ILE A 300 6.14 17.92 -18.06
C ILE A 300 5.32 17.26 -16.95
N ASP A 301 4.40 16.37 -17.33
CA ASP A 301 3.53 15.65 -16.40
C ASP A 301 3.91 14.15 -16.34
N PRO A 302 5.00 13.77 -15.63
CA PRO A 302 5.39 12.37 -15.49
C PRO A 302 4.42 11.62 -14.58
N PRO A 303 4.43 10.28 -14.56
CA PRO A 303 3.64 9.53 -13.60
C PRO A 303 4.10 9.82 -12.17
N TYR A 304 3.19 10.26 -11.30
CA TYR A 304 3.45 10.48 -9.87
C TYR A 304 2.16 10.33 -9.05
N SER A 305 2.30 10.19 -7.73
CA SER A 305 1.18 10.20 -6.80
C SER A 305 1.55 10.88 -5.47
N CYS A 306 2.35 10.26 -4.59
CA CYS A 306 2.61 10.75 -3.24
C CYS A 306 3.54 11.96 -3.17
N THR A 307 4.43 12.16 -4.14
CA THR A 307 5.50 13.19 -4.19
C THR A 307 6.52 13.15 -3.05
N VAL A 308 6.45 12.14 -2.17
CA VAL A 308 7.30 11.99 -0.97
C VAL A 308 8.12 10.70 -0.97
N GLY A 309 8.28 10.03 -2.12
CA GLY A 309 9.20 8.90 -2.29
C GLY A 309 8.68 7.52 -1.85
N VAL A 310 7.46 7.38 -1.33
CA VAL A 310 6.97 6.12 -0.74
C VAL A 310 6.14 5.23 -1.67
N CYS A 311 5.44 5.79 -2.67
CA CYS A 311 4.50 5.01 -3.50
C CYS A 311 5.12 4.40 -4.75
N THR A 312 6.35 4.72 -5.10
CA THR A 312 7.08 4.24 -6.30
C THR A 312 6.43 4.58 -7.66
N THR A 313 5.33 5.36 -7.72
CA THR A 313 4.67 5.74 -8.98
C THR A 313 5.61 6.53 -9.91
N CYS A 314 6.44 7.41 -9.35
CA CYS A 314 7.42 8.23 -10.10
C CYS A 314 8.78 7.53 -10.32
N ARG A 315 8.83 6.19 -10.19
CA ARG A 315 10.07 5.43 -10.40
C ARG A 315 10.59 5.59 -11.81
N ALA A 316 11.90 5.85 -11.95
CA ALA A 316 12.59 5.94 -13.22
C ALA A 316 13.82 5.02 -13.25
N LYS A 317 14.24 4.63 -14.46
CA LYS A 317 15.50 3.93 -14.69
C LYS A 317 16.56 4.95 -15.05
N VAL A 318 17.66 4.96 -14.30
CA VAL A 318 18.86 5.73 -14.65
C VAL A 318 19.61 5.00 -15.76
N THR A 319 19.75 5.62 -16.92
CA THR A 319 20.45 5.06 -18.08
C THR A 319 21.86 5.61 -18.23
N ALA A 320 22.11 6.81 -17.74
CA ALA A 320 23.42 7.46 -17.72
C ALA A 320 23.51 8.45 -16.55
N GLY A 321 24.74 8.76 -16.11
CA GLY A 321 24.99 9.69 -15.03
C GLY A 321 24.82 9.10 -13.62
N LYS A 322 24.75 9.99 -12.61
CA LYS A 322 24.58 9.63 -11.20
C LYS A 322 23.42 10.44 -10.62
N MET A 323 22.62 9.79 -9.76
CA MET A 323 21.51 10.42 -9.05
C MET A 323 21.60 10.11 -7.56
N HIS A 324 21.18 11.05 -6.73
CA HIS A 324 21.04 10.86 -5.30
C HIS A 324 19.55 10.68 -4.96
N MET A 325 19.23 9.64 -4.21
CA MET A 325 17.89 9.40 -3.70
C MET A 325 17.77 10.06 -2.32
N LEU A 326 16.79 10.94 -2.15
CA LEU A 326 16.53 11.61 -0.87
C LEU A 326 15.87 10.66 0.15
N GLU A 327 15.05 9.72 -0.36
CA GLU A 327 14.36 8.70 0.44
C GLU A 327 14.79 7.30 -0.04
N ARG A 328 15.04 6.40 0.88
CA ARG A 328 15.61 5.07 0.58
C ARG A 328 14.62 3.92 0.63
N GLU A 329 13.41 4.14 1.13
CA GLU A 329 12.42 3.09 1.36
C GLU A 329 11.18 3.30 0.47
N GLY A 330 11.21 2.74 -0.73
CA GLY A 330 10.09 2.61 -1.66
C GLY A 330 10.21 1.32 -2.47
#